data_20f6f9f5b99ef52abb20d9d2c7dda916
#
_entry.id   20f6f9f5b99ef52abb20d9d2c7dda916
#
_cell.length_a   1.000
_cell.length_b   1.000
_cell.length_c   1.000
_cell.angle_alpha   90.00
_cell.angle_beta   90.00
_cell.angle_gamma   90.00
#
_symmetry.space_group_name_H-M   'P 1'
#
loop_
_entity.id
_entity.type
_entity.pdbx_description
1 polymer ?
#
loop_
_entity_poly.entity_id
_entity_poly.type
_entity_poly.pdbx_seq_one_letter_code
_entity_poly.pdbx_strand_id
1 'polypeptide(L)'
;MKLRKVGIIGTGHVGSHVAFSLALQGEVDELYMMDIDEKKAKAQAMDINDAVSYIPHKVTATAGPIEDCGDCDILVFSAGPLPNLYQDRLESLGDTVEVLKDVIPRIKKSGFDGFIISISNPADVVATYLCKHLNWNPKRIISSGTALDSARLQKELARIFNISNRTITAYCLGEHGGSAMVPWSHVYVQGKPLVQLQQELPHSFPTLDHTQVLDDVKIGGYHVLAGKGSTEFGIASATTELIRAVFHDEKKVLPCSCYLDGQYGEEGIFASTPAVIGKDGIEDVFELKLTEDELALFKKSCAVIREYAHKAETL
;
A
#
# COMPACT_ATOMS: atom_id res chain seq x y z
N MET A 1 8.19 -28.50 -0.84
CA MET A 1 7.58 -27.20 -0.50
C MET A 1 7.86 -26.30 -1.70
N LYS A 2 6.85 -25.61 -2.25
CA LYS A 2 7.08 -24.62 -3.32
C LYS A 2 7.83 -23.44 -2.71
N LEU A 3 8.87 -22.95 -3.38
CA LEU A 3 9.59 -21.75 -2.95
C LEU A 3 8.68 -20.53 -3.15
N ARG A 4 8.74 -19.58 -2.21
CA ARG A 4 8.02 -18.31 -2.28
C ARG A 4 8.87 -17.32 -3.09
N LYS A 5 8.39 -16.96 -4.27
CA LYS A 5 9.11 -16.08 -5.19
C LYS A 5 8.38 -14.75 -5.36
N VAL A 6 9.07 -13.65 -5.08
CA VAL A 6 8.54 -12.30 -5.27
C VAL A 6 9.35 -11.55 -6.30
N GLY A 7 8.67 -11.02 -7.31
CA GLY A 7 9.24 -10.12 -8.30
C GLY A 7 9.04 -8.65 -7.90
N ILE A 8 10.08 -7.82 -8.06
CA ILE A 8 10.03 -6.38 -7.78
C ILE A 8 10.19 -5.64 -9.11
N ILE A 9 9.14 -4.96 -9.56
CA ILE A 9 9.19 -4.09 -10.75
C ILE A 9 9.44 -2.67 -10.28
N GLY A 10 10.61 -2.13 -10.63
CA GLY A 10 11.13 -0.87 -10.12
C GLY A 10 11.96 -1.05 -8.85
N THR A 11 13.29 -1.11 -9.01
CA THR A 11 14.25 -1.34 -7.91
C THR A 11 14.90 -0.05 -7.42
N GLY A 12 14.11 1.03 -7.42
CA GLY A 12 14.46 2.32 -6.82
C GLY A 12 14.49 2.25 -5.29
N HIS A 13 14.43 3.42 -4.66
CA HIS A 13 14.49 3.54 -3.20
C HIS A 13 13.47 2.64 -2.50
N VAL A 14 12.21 2.65 -2.92
CA VAL A 14 11.16 1.89 -2.23
C VAL A 14 11.24 0.40 -2.57
N GLY A 15 11.35 0.05 -3.86
CA GLY A 15 11.37 -1.37 -4.29
C GLY A 15 12.55 -2.15 -3.71
N SER A 16 13.75 -1.56 -3.64
CA SER A 16 14.93 -2.19 -3.02
C SER A 16 14.73 -2.40 -1.51
N HIS A 17 14.10 -1.43 -0.81
CA HIS A 17 13.80 -1.59 0.61
C HIS A 17 12.72 -2.64 0.87
N VAL A 18 11.72 -2.78 -0.02
CA VAL A 18 10.74 -3.89 0.07
C VAL A 18 11.45 -5.22 -0.09
N ALA A 19 12.31 -5.38 -1.12
CA ALA A 19 13.07 -6.59 -1.35
C ALA A 19 13.94 -6.97 -0.14
N PHE A 20 14.68 -6.01 0.40
CA PHE A 20 15.50 -6.23 1.58
C PHE A 20 14.67 -6.53 2.83
N SER A 21 13.53 -5.85 3.02
CA SER A 21 12.61 -6.13 4.13
C SER A 21 12.08 -7.56 4.09
N LEU A 22 11.70 -8.04 2.90
CA LEU A 22 11.24 -9.42 2.69
C LEU A 22 12.34 -10.44 3.01
N ALA A 23 13.56 -10.19 2.53
CA ALA A 23 14.71 -11.05 2.81
C ALA A 23 15.02 -11.09 4.30
N LEU A 24 15.12 -9.92 4.95
CA LEU A 24 15.44 -9.80 6.37
C LEU A 24 14.43 -10.49 7.29
N GLN A 25 13.14 -10.46 6.93
CA GLN A 25 12.06 -11.07 7.70
C GLN A 25 11.80 -12.54 7.34
N GLY A 26 12.49 -13.08 6.31
CA GLY A 26 12.33 -14.48 5.88
C GLY A 26 10.98 -14.77 5.22
N GLU A 27 10.39 -13.75 4.59
CA GLU A 27 9.09 -13.90 3.93
C GLU A 27 9.18 -14.46 2.51
N VAL A 28 10.38 -14.51 1.95
CA VAL A 28 10.64 -15.02 0.60
C VAL A 28 11.81 -15.99 0.58
N ASP A 29 11.84 -16.87 -0.41
CA ASP A 29 12.95 -17.76 -0.70
C ASP A 29 13.73 -17.24 -1.94
N GLU A 30 13.00 -16.60 -2.88
CA GLU A 30 13.57 -16.03 -4.09
C GLU A 30 13.06 -14.62 -4.34
N LEU A 31 13.96 -13.72 -4.73
CA LEU A 31 13.67 -12.36 -5.20
C LEU A 31 14.08 -12.22 -6.67
N TYR A 32 13.19 -11.65 -7.47
CA TYR A 32 13.46 -11.34 -8.87
C TYR A 32 13.36 -9.84 -9.11
N MET A 33 14.50 -9.20 -9.34
CA MET A 33 14.63 -7.75 -9.42
C MET A 33 14.54 -7.28 -10.88
N MET A 34 13.63 -6.36 -11.17
CA MET A 34 13.36 -5.83 -12.52
C MET A 34 13.35 -4.31 -12.49
N ASP A 35 14.11 -3.69 -13.38
CA ASP A 35 14.17 -2.23 -13.52
C ASP A 35 14.46 -1.90 -14.99
N ILE A 36 14.07 -0.71 -15.44
CA ILE A 36 14.46 -0.18 -16.74
C ILE A 36 15.98 -0.02 -16.83
N ASP A 37 16.64 0.29 -15.71
CA ASP A 37 18.07 0.22 -15.54
C ASP A 37 18.49 -1.18 -15.06
N GLU A 38 18.78 -2.07 -16.04
CA GLU A 38 19.21 -3.43 -15.74
C GLU A 38 20.47 -3.50 -14.85
N LYS A 39 21.38 -2.53 -14.97
CA LYS A 39 22.60 -2.51 -14.13
C LYS A 39 22.23 -2.29 -12.68
N LYS A 40 21.30 -1.39 -12.43
CA LYS A 40 20.77 -1.10 -11.11
C LYS A 40 20.05 -2.33 -10.52
N ALA A 41 19.17 -2.98 -11.29
CA ALA A 41 18.52 -4.21 -10.84
C ALA A 41 19.51 -5.30 -10.44
N LYS A 42 20.55 -5.52 -11.26
CA LYS A 42 21.64 -6.46 -10.97
C LYS A 42 22.42 -6.08 -9.71
N ALA A 43 22.75 -4.79 -9.55
CA ALA A 43 23.50 -4.31 -8.38
C ALA A 43 22.68 -4.50 -7.09
N GLN A 44 21.36 -4.21 -7.12
CA GLN A 44 20.47 -4.44 -5.98
C GLN A 44 20.37 -5.93 -5.61
N ALA A 45 20.27 -6.82 -6.61
CA ALA A 45 20.26 -8.26 -6.36
C ALA A 45 21.57 -8.75 -5.75
N MET A 46 22.71 -8.23 -6.20
CA MET A 46 24.04 -8.57 -5.64
C MET A 46 24.16 -8.11 -4.19
N ASP A 47 23.77 -6.88 -3.87
CA ASP A 47 23.85 -6.31 -2.52
C ASP A 47 22.95 -7.08 -1.53
N ILE A 48 21.74 -7.49 -1.97
CA ILE A 48 20.87 -8.37 -1.16
C ILE A 48 21.56 -9.73 -0.91
N ASN A 49 22.18 -10.35 -1.93
CA ASN A 49 22.88 -11.62 -1.76
C ASN A 49 24.08 -11.50 -0.81
N ASP A 50 24.77 -10.37 -0.80
CA ASP A 50 25.84 -10.11 0.18
C ASP A 50 25.27 -10.03 1.59
N ALA A 51 24.14 -9.34 1.78
CA ALA A 51 23.46 -9.22 3.06
C ALA A 51 22.95 -10.58 3.60
N VAL A 52 22.52 -11.49 2.71
CA VAL A 52 22.03 -12.83 3.08
C VAL A 52 23.04 -13.62 3.90
N SER A 53 24.34 -13.36 3.75
CA SER A 53 25.40 -13.98 4.54
C SER A 53 25.30 -13.70 6.04
N TYR A 54 24.56 -12.67 6.44
CA TYR A 54 24.44 -12.19 7.83
C TYR A 54 23.00 -12.23 8.37
N ILE A 55 22.03 -12.70 7.60
CA ILE A 55 20.66 -12.88 8.07
C ILE A 55 20.32 -14.36 8.27
N PRO A 56 19.35 -14.71 9.18
CA PRO A 56 19.09 -16.10 9.54
C PRO A 56 18.28 -16.88 8.48
N HIS A 57 17.96 -16.28 7.35
CA HIS A 57 17.12 -16.85 6.30
C HIS A 57 17.93 -17.04 5.02
N LYS A 58 17.68 -18.16 4.32
CA LYS A 58 18.26 -18.38 2.99
C LYS A 58 17.36 -17.72 1.95
N VAL A 59 17.87 -16.69 1.30
CA VAL A 59 17.20 -16.01 0.19
C VAL A 59 18.18 -15.95 -1.00
N THR A 60 17.65 -16.03 -2.21
CA THR A 60 18.43 -15.83 -3.44
C THR A 60 17.80 -14.69 -4.23
N ALA A 61 18.56 -13.65 -4.52
CA ALA A 61 18.15 -12.54 -5.36
C ALA A 61 18.78 -12.65 -6.75
N THR A 62 17.96 -12.54 -7.77
CA THR A 62 18.36 -12.50 -9.18
C THR A 62 17.76 -11.27 -9.86
N ALA A 63 18.26 -10.94 -11.06
CA ALA A 63 17.71 -9.82 -11.82
C ALA A 63 17.57 -10.19 -13.30
N GLY A 64 16.58 -9.64 -13.96
CA GLY A 64 16.31 -9.87 -15.37
C GLY A 64 15.15 -9.04 -15.91
N PRO A 65 14.70 -9.33 -17.15
CA PRO A 65 13.61 -8.60 -17.80
C PRO A 65 12.24 -8.97 -17.20
N ILE A 66 11.28 -8.07 -17.35
CA ILE A 66 9.90 -8.29 -16.85
C ILE A 66 9.26 -9.51 -17.51
N GLU A 67 9.60 -9.80 -18.75
CA GLU A 67 9.07 -10.92 -19.53
C GLU A 67 9.36 -12.30 -18.91
N ASP A 68 10.33 -12.38 -18.00
CA ASP A 68 10.72 -13.62 -17.33
C ASP A 68 10.14 -13.77 -15.92
N CYS A 69 9.21 -12.87 -15.51
CA CYS A 69 8.60 -12.92 -14.17
C CYS A 69 7.45 -13.93 -14.01
N GLY A 70 7.18 -14.74 -15.03
CA GLY A 70 6.00 -15.61 -15.09
C GLY A 70 5.89 -16.64 -13.96
N ASP A 71 6.99 -17.04 -13.35
CA ASP A 71 7.05 -18.01 -12.24
C ASP A 71 7.01 -17.35 -10.83
N CYS A 72 6.92 -16.03 -10.75
CA CYS A 72 6.71 -15.33 -9.47
C CYS A 72 5.35 -15.64 -8.88
N ASP A 73 5.25 -15.71 -7.56
CA ASP A 73 3.97 -15.82 -6.85
C ASP A 73 3.31 -14.45 -6.65
N ILE A 74 4.13 -13.44 -6.38
CA ILE A 74 3.69 -12.05 -6.17
C ILE A 74 4.60 -11.11 -6.98
N LEU A 75 4.03 -10.13 -7.64
CA LEU A 75 4.73 -8.98 -8.19
C LEU A 75 4.46 -7.75 -7.34
N VAL A 76 5.52 -7.10 -6.88
CA VAL A 76 5.45 -5.77 -6.29
C VAL A 76 5.66 -4.74 -7.39
N PHE A 77 4.63 -3.94 -7.67
CA PHE A 77 4.71 -2.85 -8.62
C PHE A 77 5.15 -1.57 -7.90
N SER A 78 6.41 -1.21 -8.07
CA SER A 78 7.09 -0.06 -7.44
C SER A 78 7.70 0.89 -8.49
N ALA A 79 7.35 0.70 -9.76
CA ALA A 79 7.83 1.56 -10.84
C ALA A 79 7.01 2.85 -10.93
N GLY A 80 7.68 3.96 -11.16
CA GLY A 80 7.07 5.27 -11.29
C GLY A 80 8.10 6.38 -11.15
N PRO A 81 7.71 7.63 -11.42
CA PRO A 81 8.57 8.78 -11.24
C PRO A 81 8.90 8.98 -9.75
N LEU A 82 10.07 9.58 -9.49
CA LEU A 82 10.40 10.00 -8.12
C LEU A 82 9.42 11.10 -7.67
N PRO A 83 8.92 11.03 -6.41
CA PRO A 83 8.03 12.07 -5.91
C PRO A 83 8.75 13.41 -5.87
N ASN A 84 8.10 14.46 -6.39
CA ASN A 84 8.57 15.83 -6.27
C ASN A 84 7.96 16.46 -5.02
N LEU A 85 8.76 17.22 -4.25
CA LEU A 85 8.32 17.93 -3.02
C LEU A 85 7.17 18.93 -3.24
N TYR A 86 7.02 19.40 -4.48
CA TYR A 86 6.07 20.47 -4.84
C TYR A 86 4.87 19.97 -5.65
N GLN A 87 4.77 18.68 -5.91
CA GLN A 87 3.71 18.10 -6.71
C GLN A 87 2.77 17.27 -5.82
N ASP A 88 1.47 17.48 -5.99
CA ASP A 88 0.48 16.52 -5.53
C ASP A 88 0.77 15.16 -6.19
N ARG A 89 0.50 14.07 -5.48
CA ARG A 89 0.68 12.70 -6.01
C ARG A 89 -0.11 12.46 -7.29
N LEU A 90 -1.20 13.18 -7.49
CA LEU A 90 -2.02 13.14 -8.70
C LEU A 90 -1.37 13.85 -9.89
N GLU A 91 -0.46 14.79 -9.67
CA GLU A 91 0.23 15.50 -10.75
C GLU A 91 1.22 14.62 -11.53
N SER A 92 1.74 13.57 -10.89
CA SER A 92 2.63 12.58 -11.54
C SER A 92 1.87 11.53 -12.40
N LEU A 93 0.56 11.66 -12.55
CA LEU A 93 -0.28 10.65 -13.21
C LEU A 93 0.18 10.37 -14.64
N GLY A 94 0.52 11.40 -15.43
CA GLY A 94 0.95 11.22 -16.82
C GLY A 94 2.17 10.33 -16.94
N ASP A 95 3.21 10.63 -16.17
CA ASP A 95 4.45 9.84 -16.16
C ASP A 95 4.20 8.41 -15.68
N THR A 96 3.33 8.24 -14.69
CA THR A 96 2.96 6.91 -14.19
C THR A 96 2.19 6.09 -15.22
N VAL A 97 1.28 6.71 -15.97
CA VAL A 97 0.55 6.04 -17.05
C VAL A 97 1.48 5.58 -18.18
N GLU A 98 2.49 6.37 -18.54
CA GLU A 98 3.49 5.96 -19.54
C GLU A 98 4.27 4.72 -19.06
N VAL A 99 4.65 4.67 -17.78
CA VAL A 99 5.27 3.47 -17.19
C VAL A 99 4.33 2.27 -17.27
N LEU A 100 3.04 2.45 -16.94
CA LEU A 100 2.04 1.37 -16.99
C LEU A 100 1.85 0.84 -18.42
N LYS A 101 1.83 1.71 -19.42
CA LYS A 101 1.72 1.33 -20.84
C LYS A 101 2.91 0.47 -21.31
N ASP A 102 4.12 0.72 -20.80
CA ASP A 102 5.29 -0.13 -21.07
C ASP A 102 5.24 -1.47 -20.33
N VAL A 103 4.93 -1.44 -19.05
CA VAL A 103 5.06 -2.62 -18.17
C VAL A 103 3.93 -3.63 -18.37
N ILE A 104 2.69 -3.19 -18.57
CA ILE A 104 1.52 -4.08 -18.69
C ILE A 104 1.67 -5.12 -19.82
N PRO A 105 2.07 -4.75 -21.06
CA PRO A 105 2.27 -5.73 -22.13
C PRO A 105 3.36 -6.76 -21.80
N ARG A 106 4.40 -6.35 -21.07
CA ARG A 106 5.52 -7.21 -20.67
C ARG A 106 5.11 -8.21 -19.60
N ILE A 107 4.29 -7.80 -18.60
CA ILE A 107 3.66 -8.71 -17.64
C ILE A 107 2.77 -9.72 -18.38
N LYS A 108 1.94 -9.30 -19.30
CA LYS A 108 1.11 -10.23 -20.10
C LYS A 108 1.95 -11.25 -20.88
N LYS A 109 3.05 -10.80 -21.47
CA LYS A 109 3.96 -11.66 -22.23
C LYS A 109 4.66 -12.71 -21.35
N SER A 110 4.92 -12.40 -20.07
CA SER A 110 5.58 -13.34 -19.14
C SER A 110 4.74 -14.56 -18.79
N GLY A 111 3.41 -14.50 -18.99
CA GLY A 111 2.49 -15.54 -18.53
C GLY A 111 2.28 -15.56 -17.01
N PHE A 112 2.64 -14.47 -16.32
CA PHE A 112 2.39 -14.33 -14.89
C PHE A 112 0.90 -14.48 -14.56
N ASP A 113 0.58 -15.23 -13.49
CA ASP A 113 -0.79 -15.46 -12.99
C ASP A 113 -0.83 -15.46 -11.45
N GLY A 114 -0.05 -14.59 -10.80
CA GLY A 114 0.02 -14.47 -9.34
C GLY A 114 -0.75 -13.27 -8.79
N PHE A 115 -0.27 -12.72 -7.68
CA PHE A 115 -0.80 -11.52 -7.05
C PHE A 115 0.02 -10.30 -7.42
N ILE A 116 -0.64 -9.15 -7.56
CA ILE A 116 0.04 -7.86 -7.77
C ILE A 116 -0.17 -7.00 -6.52
N ILE A 117 0.92 -6.56 -5.91
CA ILE A 117 0.90 -5.59 -4.82
C ILE A 117 1.48 -4.27 -5.33
N SER A 118 0.62 -3.27 -5.52
CA SER A 118 1.03 -1.95 -6.03
C SER A 118 1.37 -1.00 -4.89
N ILE A 119 2.50 -0.32 -5.02
CA ILE A 119 2.96 0.73 -4.10
C ILE A 119 3.31 2.03 -4.84
N SER A 120 3.04 2.07 -6.15
CA SER A 120 3.25 3.25 -6.98
C SER A 120 2.10 4.25 -6.84
N ASN A 121 2.40 5.52 -7.01
CA ASN A 121 1.41 6.59 -6.93
C ASN A 121 0.98 7.08 -8.33
N PRO A 122 -0.29 7.53 -8.45
CA PRO A 122 -1.38 7.57 -7.45
C PRO A 122 -1.92 6.16 -7.15
N ALA A 123 -1.85 5.74 -5.88
CA ALA A 123 -1.99 4.33 -5.46
C ALA A 123 -3.27 3.64 -5.97
N ASP A 124 -4.42 4.28 -5.75
CA ASP A 124 -5.74 3.73 -6.08
C ASP A 124 -5.99 3.73 -7.59
N VAL A 125 -5.51 4.78 -8.28
CA VAL A 125 -5.63 4.91 -9.74
C VAL A 125 -4.76 3.88 -10.46
N VAL A 126 -3.52 3.68 -9.99
CA VAL A 126 -2.61 2.65 -10.54
C VAL A 126 -3.21 1.25 -10.40
N ALA A 127 -3.77 0.92 -9.23
CA ALA A 127 -4.43 -0.37 -9.02
C ALA A 127 -5.65 -0.56 -9.94
N THR A 128 -6.47 0.47 -10.09
CA THR A 128 -7.63 0.47 -11.01
C THR A 128 -7.18 0.26 -12.47
N TYR A 129 -6.14 0.98 -12.90
CA TYR A 129 -5.58 0.89 -14.24
C TYR A 129 -4.97 -0.50 -14.53
N LEU A 130 -4.16 -1.03 -13.59
CA LEU A 130 -3.58 -2.37 -13.68
C LEU A 130 -4.66 -3.44 -13.81
N CYS A 131 -5.69 -3.39 -12.95
CA CYS A 131 -6.78 -4.35 -12.95
C CYS A 131 -7.49 -4.39 -14.31
N LYS A 132 -7.85 -3.23 -14.82
CA LYS A 132 -8.56 -3.08 -16.10
C LYS A 132 -7.71 -3.54 -17.27
N HIS A 133 -6.50 -3.01 -17.40
CA HIS A 133 -5.67 -3.25 -18.60
C HIS A 133 -5.00 -4.62 -18.62
N LEU A 134 -4.74 -5.25 -17.46
CA LEU A 134 -4.33 -6.64 -17.40
C LEU A 134 -5.52 -7.61 -17.59
N ASN A 135 -6.75 -7.14 -17.41
CA ASN A 135 -7.96 -7.98 -17.28
C ASN A 135 -7.79 -8.99 -16.14
N TRP A 136 -7.35 -8.49 -14.98
CA TRP A 136 -6.96 -9.30 -13.83
C TRP A 136 -8.12 -9.55 -12.88
N ASN A 137 -8.05 -10.66 -12.14
CA ASN A 137 -8.96 -10.85 -11.02
C ASN A 137 -8.72 -9.74 -9.96
N PRO A 138 -9.72 -8.87 -9.67
CA PRO A 138 -9.54 -7.75 -8.76
C PRO A 138 -9.16 -8.17 -7.34
N LYS A 139 -9.51 -9.39 -6.91
CA LYS A 139 -9.10 -9.94 -5.61
C LYS A 139 -7.59 -10.22 -5.52
N ARG A 140 -6.91 -10.35 -6.64
CA ARG A 140 -5.46 -10.60 -6.74
C ARG A 140 -4.63 -9.33 -6.96
N ILE A 141 -5.27 -8.16 -6.92
CA ILE A 141 -4.58 -6.87 -6.91
C ILE A 141 -4.85 -6.20 -5.57
N ILE A 142 -3.77 -5.81 -4.90
CA ILE A 142 -3.80 -5.10 -3.62
C ILE A 142 -2.90 -3.87 -3.79
N SER A 143 -3.41 -2.68 -3.50
CA SER A 143 -2.53 -1.53 -3.38
C SER A 143 -2.30 -1.20 -1.90
N SER A 144 -1.10 -0.73 -1.58
CA SER A 144 -0.79 -0.31 -0.19
C SER A 144 -1.74 0.77 0.31
N GLY A 145 -2.26 1.62 -0.57
CA GLY A 145 -3.25 2.64 -0.24
C GLY A 145 -2.92 3.38 1.05
N THR A 146 -3.88 3.46 1.95
CA THR A 146 -3.74 4.14 3.24
C THR A 146 -3.14 3.29 4.37
N ALA A 147 -2.48 2.16 4.07
CA ALA A 147 -1.83 1.34 5.11
C ALA A 147 -0.84 2.16 5.95
N LEU A 148 0.03 2.93 5.28
CA LEU A 148 1.01 3.77 5.98
C LEU A 148 0.37 4.99 6.63
N ASP A 149 -0.68 5.58 6.05
CA ASP A 149 -1.41 6.70 6.64
C ASP A 149 -2.15 6.26 7.91
N SER A 150 -2.74 5.06 7.91
CA SER A 150 -3.35 4.46 9.09
C SER A 150 -2.32 4.21 10.21
N ALA A 151 -1.12 3.74 9.87
CA ALA A 151 -0.03 3.58 10.83
C ALA A 151 0.45 4.93 11.41
N ARG A 152 0.49 5.99 10.59
CA ARG A 152 0.79 7.35 11.04
C ARG A 152 -0.30 7.89 11.97
N LEU A 153 -1.57 7.67 11.64
CA LEU A 153 -2.70 8.03 12.49
C LEU A 153 -2.60 7.33 13.87
N GLN A 154 -2.36 6.03 13.88
CA GLN A 154 -2.17 5.28 15.13
C GLN A 154 -0.99 5.81 15.94
N LYS A 155 0.13 6.15 15.28
CA LYS A 155 1.30 6.75 15.93
C LYS A 155 0.99 8.13 16.52
N GLU A 156 0.26 8.97 15.80
CA GLU A 156 -0.10 10.31 16.27
C GLU A 156 -1.06 10.25 17.46
N LEU A 157 -2.10 9.41 17.39
CA LEU A 157 -2.99 9.16 18.52
C LEU A 157 -2.24 8.59 19.74
N ALA A 158 -1.30 7.68 19.50
CA ALA A 158 -0.44 7.12 20.56
C ALA A 158 0.41 8.18 21.25
N ARG A 159 0.93 9.15 20.48
CA ARG A 159 1.67 10.29 21.01
C ARG A 159 0.79 11.18 21.90
N ILE A 160 -0.42 11.50 21.41
CA ILE A 160 -1.37 12.35 22.12
C ILE A 160 -1.82 11.69 23.44
N PHE A 161 -2.14 10.39 23.39
CA PHE A 161 -2.66 9.65 24.55
C PHE A 161 -1.56 9.06 25.44
N ASN A 162 -0.28 9.16 25.03
CA ASN A 162 0.87 8.57 25.73
C ASN A 162 0.71 7.05 25.98
N ILE A 163 0.31 6.32 24.93
CA ILE A 163 0.13 4.86 24.94
C ILE A 163 0.84 4.21 23.73
N SER A 164 0.92 2.88 23.70
CA SER A 164 1.46 2.16 22.55
C SER A 164 0.52 2.28 21.33
N ASN A 165 1.07 2.57 20.14
CA ASN A 165 0.31 2.58 18.89
C ASN A 165 -0.29 1.20 18.56
N ARG A 166 0.30 0.10 19.05
CA ARG A 166 -0.21 -1.27 18.85
C ARG A 166 -1.52 -1.55 19.60
N THR A 167 -1.93 -0.65 20.49
CA THR A 167 -3.18 -0.76 21.25
C THR A 167 -4.33 0.03 20.60
N ILE A 168 -4.05 0.76 19.53
CA ILE A 168 -5.00 1.62 18.84
C ILE A 168 -5.45 0.95 17.55
N THR A 169 -6.75 0.84 17.34
CA THR A 169 -7.37 0.51 16.06
C THR A 169 -7.91 1.79 15.45
N ALA A 170 -7.31 2.25 14.39
CA ALA A 170 -7.72 3.44 13.64
C ALA A 170 -7.28 3.29 12.18
N TYR A 171 -8.09 3.77 11.25
CA TYR A 171 -7.88 3.67 9.82
C TYR A 171 -8.00 5.02 9.13
N CYS A 172 -7.22 5.24 8.09
CA CYS A 172 -7.51 6.21 7.05
C CYS A 172 -8.21 5.46 5.90
N LEU A 173 -9.26 6.04 5.33
CA LEU A 173 -10.05 5.44 4.25
C LEU A 173 -10.07 6.35 3.01
N GLY A 174 -10.48 5.77 1.87
CA GLY A 174 -10.64 6.46 0.61
C GLY A 174 -9.34 6.52 -0.19
N GLU A 175 -9.04 7.67 -0.77
CA GLU A 175 -7.83 7.92 -1.57
C GLU A 175 -6.58 7.96 -0.69
N HIS A 176 -5.50 7.37 -1.18
CA HIS A 176 -4.16 7.63 -0.63
C HIS A 176 -3.65 8.99 -1.11
N GLY A 177 -4.15 10.06 -0.51
CA GLY A 177 -3.85 11.43 -0.94
C GLY A 177 -4.55 12.49 -0.09
N GLY A 178 -4.80 13.65 -0.72
CA GLY A 178 -5.39 14.81 -0.06
C GLY A 178 -6.81 14.59 0.46
N SER A 179 -7.59 13.70 -0.17
CA SER A 179 -8.97 13.43 0.19
C SER A 179 -9.17 12.26 1.17
N ALA A 180 -8.07 11.65 1.68
CA ALA A 180 -8.15 10.64 2.74
C ALA A 180 -8.97 11.13 3.94
N MET A 181 -9.79 10.23 4.51
CA MET A 181 -10.63 10.54 5.66
C MET A 181 -10.42 9.52 6.80
N VAL A 182 -10.76 9.90 8.02
CA VAL A 182 -10.73 9.03 9.20
C VAL A 182 -12.14 8.79 9.68
N PRO A 183 -12.61 7.53 9.79
CA PRO A 183 -13.87 7.19 10.42
C PRO A 183 -13.72 7.25 11.95
N TRP A 184 -13.87 8.42 12.53
CA TRP A 184 -13.67 8.68 13.96
C TRP A 184 -14.60 7.84 14.85
N SER A 185 -15.77 7.48 14.33
CA SER A 185 -16.71 6.56 14.98
C SER A 185 -16.16 5.14 15.16
N HIS A 186 -15.08 4.80 14.41
CA HIS A 186 -14.42 3.50 14.40
C HIS A 186 -12.98 3.55 14.94
N VAL A 187 -12.67 4.54 15.77
CA VAL A 187 -11.40 4.58 16.51
C VAL A 187 -11.57 3.91 17.87
N TYR A 188 -10.75 2.90 18.13
CA TYR A 188 -10.79 2.11 19.36
C TYR A 188 -9.43 2.04 20.03
N VAL A 189 -9.41 1.94 21.35
CA VAL A 189 -8.23 1.61 22.15
C VAL A 189 -8.54 0.35 22.95
N GLN A 190 -7.88 -0.76 22.63
CA GLN A 190 -8.14 -2.07 23.25
C GLN A 190 -9.62 -2.47 23.26
N GLY A 191 -10.29 -2.25 22.13
CA GLY A 191 -11.71 -2.61 21.96
C GLY A 191 -12.71 -1.61 22.56
N LYS A 192 -12.25 -0.54 23.23
CA LYS A 192 -13.11 0.50 23.78
C LYS A 192 -13.18 1.69 22.81
N PRO A 193 -14.39 2.16 22.41
CA PRO A 193 -14.52 3.31 21.53
C PRO A 193 -13.84 4.57 22.08
N LEU A 194 -13.14 5.32 21.24
CA LEU A 194 -12.46 6.56 21.64
C LEU A 194 -13.43 7.56 22.28
N VAL A 195 -14.61 7.73 21.69
CA VAL A 195 -15.66 8.66 22.21
C VAL A 195 -16.04 8.33 23.65
N GLN A 196 -16.11 7.04 24.00
CA GLN A 196 -16.41 6.61 25.36
C GLN A 196 -15.22 6.88 26.30
N LEU A 197 -14.00 6.64 25.87
CA LEU A 197 -12.79 6.94 26.64
C LEU A 197 -12.65 8.42 26.95
N GLN A 198 -12.96 9.29 25.98
CA GLN A 198 -12.95 10.74 26.16
C GLN A 198 -13.97 11.21 27.20
N GLN A 199 -15.11 10.55 27.33
CA GLN A 199 -16.11 10.85 28.36
C GLN A 199 -15.69 10.35 29.76
N GLU A 200 -15.16 9.12 29.82
CA GLU A 200 -14.83 8.47 31.10
C GLU A 200 -13.48 8.89 31.67
N LEU A 201 -12.51 9.16 30.81
CA LEU A 201 -11.11 9.44 31.15
C LEU A 201 -10.57 10.68 30.42
N PRO A 202 -11.21 11.85 30.54
CA PRO A 202 -10.90 13.04 29.71
C PRO A 202 -9.47 13.57 29.90
N HIS A 203 -8.81 13.30 31.03
CA HIS A 203 -7.42 13.67 31.25
C HIS A 203 -6.43 12.81 30.45
N SER A 204 -6.75 11.52 30.26
CA SER A 204 -5.91 10.59 29.50
C SER A 204 -6.28 10.57 28.01
N PHE A 205 -7.52 10.83 27.69
CA PHE A 205 -8.08 10.86 26.34
C PHE A 205 -8.80 12.18 26.11
N PRO A 206 -8.06 13.28 25.85
CA PRO A 206 -8.65 14.59 25.61
C PRO A 206 -9.48 14.60 24.31
N THR A 207 -10.40 15.55 24.21
CA THR A 207 -11.09 15.85 22.95
C THR A 207 -10.06 16.27 21.90
N LEU A 208 -10.19 15.74 20.69
CA LEU A 208 -9.27 15.97 19.58
C LEU A 208 -9.84 17.02 18.62
N ASP A 209 -8.96 17.83 18.06
CA ASP A 209 -9.23 18.49 16.79
C ASP A 209 -8.96 17.48 15.67
N HIS A 210 -10.03 16.88 15.15
CA HIS A 210 -9.98 15.85 14.12
C HIS A 210 -9.30 16.33 12.83
N THR A 211 -9.48 17.60 12.48
CA THR A 211 -8.88 18.20 11.29
C THR A 211 -7.38 18.32 11.47
N GLN A 212 -6.94 18.86 12.60
CA GLN A 212 -5.50 19.01 12.90
C GLN A 212 -4.79 17.65 12.95
N VAL A 213 -5.38 16.64 13.60
CA VAL A 213 -4.78 15.28 13.65
C VAL A 213 -4.63 14.69 12.25
N LEU A 214 -5.64 14.83 11.38
CA LEU A 214 -5.56 14.33 10.00
C LEU A 214 -4.51 15.10 9.18
N ASP A 215 -4.39 16.40 9.36
CA ASP A 215 -3.38 17.23 8.70
C ASP A 215 -1.96 16.84 9.15
N ASP A 216 -1.74 16.60 10.44
CA ASP A 216 -0.46 16.14 10.98
C ASP A 216 -0.07 14.75 10.38
N VAL A 217 -1.05 13.85 10.20
CA VAL A 217 -0.85 12.55 9.54
C VAL A 217 -0.41 12.73 8.08
N LYS A 218 -1.09 13.59 7.32
CA LYS A 218 -0.77 13.89 5.91
C LYS A 218 0.60 14.54 5.76
N ILE A 219 0.89 15.55 6.58
CA ILE A 219 2.17 16.28 6.58
C ILE A 219 3.34 15.35 6.95
N GLY A 220 3.12 14.33 7.79
CA GLY A 220 4.16 13.41 8.21
C GLY A 220 4.91 12.74 7.05
N GLY A 221 4.24 12.45 5.93
CA GLY A 221 4.86 11.95 4.71
C GLY A 221 5.79 12.95 4.04
N TYR A 222 5.36 14.21 3.98
CA TYR A 222 6.15 15.30 3.40
C TYR A 222 7.38 15.63 4.24
N HIS A 223 7.29 15.56 5.58
CA HIS A 223 8.45 15.75 6.46
C HIS A 223 9.54 14.70 6.21
N VAL A 224 9.15 13.42 6.01
CA VAL A 224 10.12 12.36 5.66
C VAL A 224 10.73 12.62 4.29
N LEU A 225 9.91 12.98 3.30
CA LEU A 225 10.36 13.28 1.95
C LEU A 225 11.33 14.47 1.94
N ALA A 226 11.01 15.55 2.65
CA ALA A 226 11.86 16.73 2.78
C ALA A 226 13.20 16.43 3.48
N GLY A 227 13.17 15.53 4.48
CA GLY A 227 14.37 15.21 5.28
C GLY A 227 15.33 14.22 4.62
N LYS A 228 14.85 13.28 3.77
CA LYS A 228 15.69 12.22 3.22
C LYS A 228 15.42 11.87 1.73
N GLY A 229 14.57 12.63 1.06
CA GLY A 229 14.31 12.48 -0.38
C GLY A 229 13.28 11.42 -0.76
N SER A 230 12.96 10.46 0.10
CA SER A 230 11.91 9.47 -0.14
C SER A 230 11.39 8.85 1.14
N THR A 231 10.14 8.39 1.13
CA THR A 231 9.58 7.51 2.17
C THR A 231 9.84 6.06 1.76
N GLU A 232 10.55 5.30 2.59
CA GLU A 232 11.04 3.95 2.24
C GLU A 232 10.65 2.91 3.28
N PHE A 233 11.13 3.07 4.53
CA PHE A 233 11.03 2.03 5.55
C PHE A 233 9.60 1.70 5.95
N GLY A 234 8.75 2.71 6.11
CA GLY A 234 7.36 2.51 6.50
C GLY A 234 6.55 1.78 5.42
N ILE A 235 6.72 2.19 4.15
CA ILE A 235 6.03 1.54 3.04
C ILE A 235 6.59 0.14 2.78
N ALA A 236 7.90 -0.09 2.93
CA ALA A 236 8.48 -1.42 2.83
C ALA A 236 7.91 -2.37 3.89
N SER A 237 7.79 -1.91 5.14
CA SER A 237 7.18 -2.69 6.22
C SER A 237 5.70 -3.00 5.98
N ALA A 238 4.92 -2.01 5.52
CA ALA A 238 3.51 -2.20 5.20
C ALA A 238 3.32 -3.19 4.05
N THR A 239 4.16 -3.10 3.00
CA THR A 239 4.12 -4.03 1.86
C THR A 239 4.49 -5.45 2.28
N THR A 240 5.53 -5.60 3.12
CA THR A 240 5.91 -6.92 3.66
C THR A 240 4.77 -7.54 4.46
N GLU A 241 4.02 -6.74 5.22
CA GLU A 241 2.85 -7.22 5.99
C GLU A 241 1.72 -7.71 5.08
N LEU A 242 1.45 -7.01 3.97
CA LEU A 242 0.47 -7.46 2.96
C LEU A 242 0.91 -8.79 2.30
N ILE A 243 2.18 -8.90 1.92
CA ILE A 243 2.76 -10.12 1.32
C ILE A 243 2.69 -11.28 2.30
N ARG A 244 3.04 -11.05 3.56
CA ARG A 244 2.95 -12.04 4.64
C ARG A 244 1.54 -12.57 4.80
N ALA A 245 0.54 -11.69 4.84
CA ALA A 245 -0.86 -12.06 4.98
C ALA A 245 -1.32 -12.99 3.85
N VAL A 246 -0.85 -12.77 2.60
CA VAL A 246 -1.12 -13.64 1.46
C VAL A 246 -0.38 -14.98 1.60
N PHE A 247 0.92 -14.97 1.84
CA PHE A 247 1.73 -16.18 1.85
C PHE A 247 1.40 -17.15 3.00
N HIS A 248 1.01 -16.60 4.15
CA HIS A 248 0.71 -17.40 5.36
C HIS A 248 -0.79 -17.59 5.59
N ASP A 249 -1.65 -17.18 4.65
CA ASP A 249 -3.12 -17.27 4.80
C ASP A 249 -3.61 -16.69 6.15
N GLU A 250 -3.08 -15.53 6.54
CA GLU A 250 -3.30 -15.00 7.90
C GLU A 250 -4.74 -14.55 8.15
N LYS A 251 -5.55 -14.35 7.12
CA LYS A 251 -6.93 -13.82 7.22
C LYS A 251 -6.98 -12.50 7.99
N LYS A 252 -5.94 -11.70 7.82
CA LYS A 252 -5.73 -10.47 8.55
C LYS A 252 -6.55 -9.33 7.98
N VAL A 253 -7.17 -8.55 8.85
CA VAL A 253 -7.85 -7.31 8.45
C VAL A 253 -6.81 -6.19 8.41
N LEU A 254 -6.49 -5.73 7.21
CA LEU A 254 -5.50 -4.66 6.99
C LEU A 254 -6.11 -3.52 6.18
N PRO A 255 -5.76 -2.25 6.49
CA PRO A 255 -6.12 -1.14 5.62
C PRO A 255 -5.28 -1.22 4.34
N CYS A 256 -5.94 -1.31 3.21
CA CYS A 256 -5.31 -1.33 1.89
C CYS A 256 -6.30 -0.85 0.84
N SER A 257 -5.81 -0.47 -0.33
CA SER A 257 -6.68 -0.17 -1.46
C SER A 257 -7.06 -1.47 -2.16
N CYS A 258 -8.35 -1.75 -2.20
CA CYS A 258 -8.96 -2.92 -2.80
C CYS A 258 -10.14 -2.52 -3.69
N TYR A 259 -10.52 -3.42 -4.60
CA TYR A 259 -11.63 -3.19 -5.51
C TYR A 259 -12.95 -3.16 -4.76
N LEU A 260 -13.75 -2.12 -5.01
CA LEU A 260 -15.09 -1.99 -4.49
C LEU A 260 -16.11 -2.48 -5.53
N ASP A 261 -17.01 -3.34 -5.08
CA ASP A 261 -18.08 -3.96 -5.88
C ASP A 261 -19.41 -3.87 -5.10
N GLY A 262 -19.82 -2.63 -4.79
CA GLY A 262 -21.04 -2.30 -4.06
C GLY A 262 -20.83 -1.82 -2.62
N GLN A 263 -19.68 -2.07 -2.00
CA GLN A 263 -19.39 -1.62 -0.64
C GLN A 263 -19.44 -0.09 -0.56
N TYR A 264 -20.02 0.44 0.50
CA TYR A 264 -20.26 1.88 0.71
C TYR A 264 -21.12 2.52 -0.41
N GLY A 265 -21.75 1.71 -1.27
CA GLY A 265 -22.46 2.15 -2.47
C GLY A 265 -21.51 2.64 -3.59
N GLU A 266 -20.26 2.17 -3.60
CA GLU A 266 -19.24 2.46 -4.58
C GLU A 266 -18.87 1.19 -5.36
N GLU A 267 -18.56 1.35 -6.65
CA GLU A 267 -18.17 0.23 -7.53
C GLU A 267 -17.18 0.67 -8.60
N GLY A 268 -16.44 -0.28 -9.16
CA GLY A 268 -15.60 -0.08 -10.34
C GLY A 268 -14.29 0.65 -10.09
N ILE A 269 -13.87 0.85 -8.84
CA ILE A 269 -12.62 1.50 -8.46
C ILE A 269 -11.93 0.74 -7.35
N PHE A 270 -10.62 0.97 -7.21
CA PHE A 270 -9.88 0.64 -6.01
C PHE A 270 -9.93 1.83 -5.06
N ALA A 271 -10.24 1.59 -3.79
CA ALA A 271 -10.19 2.59 -2.73
C ALA A 271 -9.77 1.94 -1.42
N SER A 272 -9.15 2.71 -0.54
CA SER A 272 -8.63 2.18 0.71
C SER A 272 -9.74 1.97 1.74
N THR A 273 -9.80 0.75 2.26
CA THR A 273 -10.69 0.34 3.35
C THR A 273 -10.05 -0.86 4.06
N PRO A 274 -10.49 -1.24 5.28
CA PRO A 274 -10.08 -2.52 5.87
C PRO A 274 -10.55 -3.68 5.01
N ALA A 275 -9.64 -4.61 4.71
CA ALA A 275 -9.95 -5.81 3.94
C ALA A 275 -9.33 -7.05 4.58
N VAL A 276 -10.00 -8.19 4.46
CA VAL A 276 -9.49 -9.49 4.88
C VAL A 276 -8.55 -10.00 3.82
N ILE A 277 -7.28 -10.19 4.18
CA ILE A 277 -6.23 -10.65 3.27
C ILE A 277 -5.76 -12.04 3.67
N GLY A 278 -5.82 -12.96 2.73
CA GLY A 278 -5.36 -14.33 2.89
C GLY A 278 -4.78 -14.89 1.59
N LYS A 279 -4.66 -16.22 1.51
CA LYS A 279 -4.03 -16.92 0.36
C LYS A 279 -4.71 -16.67 -0.98
N ASP A 280 -5.97 -16.24 -0.99
CA ASP A 280 -6.74 -15.95 -2.21
C ASP A 280 -6.73 -14.43 -2.55
N GLY A 281 -5.89 -13.64 -1.83
CA GLY A 281 -5.76 -12.19 -1.95
C GLY A 281 -6.77 -11.46 -1.07
N ILE A 282 -7.52 -10.51 -1.63
CA ILE A 282 -8.64 -9.87 -0.94
C ILE A 282 -9.80 -10.87 -0.88
N GLU A 283 -10.02 -11.45 0.29
CA GLU A 283 -11.08 -12.44 0.48
C GLU A 283 -12.41 -11.78 0.77
N ASP A 284 -12.38 -10.69 1.54
CA ASP A 284 -13.55 -9.89 1.86
C ASP A 284 -13.17 -8.42 2.11
N VAL A 285 -14.08 -7.51 1.85
CA VAL A 285 -13.98 -6.11 2.25
C VAL A 285 -14.68 -5.96 3.59
N PHE A 286 -13.92 -5.59 4.62
CA PHE A 286 -14.46 -5.38 5.96
C PHE A 286 -15.16 -4.02 6.02
N GLU A 287 -16.40 -3.96 5.52
CA GLU A 287 -17.16 -2.74 5.43
C GLU A 287 -17.54 -2.20 6.81
N LEU A 288 -17.08 -0.99 7.13
CA LEU A 288 -17.41 -0.29 8.36
C LEU A 288 -18.77 0.39 8.23
N LYS A 289 -19.58 0.33 9.27
CA LYS A 289 -20.83 1.09 9.31
C LYS A 289 -20.56 2.57 9.62
N LEU A 290 -20.21 3.33 8.59
CA LEU A 290 -19.93 4.75 8.68
C LEU A 290 -21.17 5.56 9.08
N THR A 291 -20.97 6.68 9.79
CA THR A 291 -22.02 7.70 9.96
C THR A 291 -22.35 8.35 8.62
N GLU A 292 -23.46 9.07 8.52
CA GLU A 292 -23.87 9.76 7.29
C GLU A 292 -22.78 10.74 6.81
N ASP A 293 -22.19 11.52 7.73
CA ASP A 293 -21.12 12.47 7.44
C ASP A 293 -19.84 11.77 6.98
N GLU A 294 -19.44 10.68 7.66
CA GLU A 294 -18.27 9.88 7.30
C GLU A 294 -18.46 9.22 5.93
N LEU A 295 -19.64 8.68 5.64
CA LEU A 295 -19.97 8.11 4.34
C LEU A 295 -19.91 9.17 3.23
N ALA A 296 -20.41 10.38 3.49
CA ALA A 296 -20.31 11.48 2.55
C ALA A 296 -18.84 11.87 2.24
N LEU A 297 -17.98 11.90 3.26
CA LEU A 297 -16.55 12.13 3.09
C LEU A 297 -15.88 11.01 2.30
N PHE A 298 -16.20 9.74 2.60
CA PHE A 298 -15.67 8.59 1.87
C PHE A 298 -16.08 8.64 0.39
N LYS A 299 -17.35 8.89 0.09
CA LYS A 299 -17.85 9.05 -1.30
C LYS A 299 -17.18 10.20 -2.04
N LYS A 300 -16.93 11.32 -1.36
CA LYS A 300 -16.15 12.43 -1.94
C LYS A 300 -14.75 12.00 -2.30
N SER A 301 -14.11 11.22 -1.45
CA SER A 301 -12.78 10.65 -1.72
C SER A 301 -12.80 9.67 -2.89
N CYS A 302 -13.80 8.79 -2.98
CA CYS A 302 -13.99 7.89 -4.11
C CYS A 302 -14.25 8.65 -5.44
N ALA A 303 -14.95 9.79 -5.38
CA ALA A 303 -15.15 10.62 -6.56
C ALA A 303 -13.84 11.19 -7.12
N VAL A 304 -12.89 11.57 -6.25
CA VAL A 304 -11.53 11.99 -6.65
C VAL A 304 -10.82 10.84 -7.36
N ILE A 305 -10.82 9.64 -6.79
CA ILE A 305 -10.20 8.47 -7.43
C ILE A 305 -10.79 8.23 -8.82
N ARG A 306 -12.12 8.26 -8.94
CA ARG A 306 -12.84 8.00 -10.21
C ARG A 306 -12.49 9.05 -11.27
N GLU A 307 -12.41 10.32 -10.89
CA GLU A 307 -12.00 11.40 -11.79
C GLU A 307 -10.61 11.14 -12.37
N TYR A 308 -9.63 10.83 -11.51
CA TYR A 308 -8.26 10.58 -11.96
C TYR A 308 -8.08 9.23 -12.66
N ALA A 309 -8.86 8.20 -12.31
CA ALA A 309 -8.90 6.95 -13.06
C ALA A 309 -9.44 7.20 -14.50
N HIS A 310 -10.48 8.03 -14.64
CA HIS A 310 -10.96 8.42 -15.97
C HIS A 310 -9.92 9.24 -16.75
N LYS A 311 -9.23 10.18 -16.08
CA LYS A 311 -8.15 10.96 -16.71
C LYS A 311 -7.00 10.06 -17.17
N ALA A 312 -6.62 9.04 -16.39
CA ALA A 312 -5.59 8.07 -16.76
C ALA A 312 -5.92 7.32 -18.07
N GLU A 313 -7.20 7.07 -18.34
CA GLU A 313 -7.64 6.41 -19.58
C GLU A 313 -7.53 7.31 -20.83
N THR A 314 -7.44 8.61 -20.64
CA THR A 314 -7.37 9.59 -21.74
C THR A 314 -5.93 10.04 -22.04
N LEU A 315 -4.99 9.70 -21.21
CA LEU A 315 -3.56 9.93 -21.40
C LEU A 315 -2.93 8.85 -22.25
#